data_950aaf1fc0bdd39f59259e3c4f0a9775
#
_entry.id   950aaf1fc0bdd39f59259e3c4f0a9775
#
_cell.length_a   1.000
_cell.length_b   1.000
_cell.length_c   1.000
_cell.angle_alpha   90.00
_cell.angle_beta   90.00
_cell.angle_gamma   90.00
#
_symmetry.space_group_name_H-M   'P 1'
#
loop_
_entity.id
_entity.type
_entity.pdbx_description
1 polymer ?
#
loop_
_entity_poly.entity_id
_entity_poly.type
_entity_poly.pdbx_seq_one_letter_code
_entity_poly.pdbx_strand_id
1 'polypeptide(L)'
;MRNRIKYIVYLIVLIGFSLSHAGSYEDFFTAIQHDDADAVQTLLARGFDPNTVSPKGDYPLILAVRQSSFKVIDTLLHNHATKAEVRTISDESPLMLAALKGHLAVCETLIAHDADVNKPGWAPLHYAATGGHLDVMQLLLEKNAYIDAASPNGSTPLMMAAMYGTTDAVKLLLESGADPSLKNAQRLTAIDFARQVQNDNAVALIAAAIRARSPKGSW
;
A
#
# COMPACT_ATOMS: atom_id res chain seq x y z
N MET A 1 -35.73 45.12 -17.88
CA MET A 1 -35.25 43.97 -18.71
C MET A 1 -33.75 43.68 -18.53
N ARG A 2 -32.87 44.71 -18.48
CA ARG A 2 -31.40 44.57 -18.44
C ARG A 2 -30.86 43.79 -17.22
N ASN A 3 -31.51 43.86 -16.06
CA ASN A 3 -31.06 43.11 -14.85
C ASN A 3 -31.47 41.62 -14.85
N ARG A 4 -32.61 41.26 -15.46
CA ARG A 4 -33.03 39.86 -15.54
C ARG A 4 -32.13 39.04 -16.47
N ILE A 5 -31.63 39.63 -17.55
CA ILE A 5 -30.71 39.00 -18.49
C ILE A 5 -29.36 38.68 -17.80
N LYS A 6 -28.84 39.61 -16.96
CA LYS A 6 -27.62 39.39 -16.19
C LYS A 6 -27.75 38.17 -15.23
N TYR A 7 -28.87 38.06 -14.53
CA TYR A 7 -29.10 36.91 -13.62
C TYR A 7 -29.21 35.57 -14.37
N ILE A 8 -29.85 35.57 -15.55
CA ILE A 8 -29.95 34.36 -16.39
C ILE A 8 -28.58 33.96 -16.92
N VAL A 9 -27.73 34.88 -17.34
CA VAL A 9 -26.36 34.62 -17.79
C VAL A 9 -25.52 34.10 -16.63
N TYR A 10 -25.61 34.69 -15.43
CA TYR A 10 -24.92 34.16 -14.23
C TYR A 10 -25.42 32.78 -13.84
N LEU A 11 -26.71 32.49 -13.93
CA LEU A 11 -27.28 31.19 -13.63
C LEU A 11 -26.81 30.12 -14.64
N ILE A 12 -26.78 30.47 -15.94
CA ILE A 12 -26.29 29.54 -16.99
C ILE A 12 -24.80 29.28 -16.83
N VAL A 13 -23.99 30.29 -16.47
CA VAL A 13 -22.56 30.11 -16.20
C VAL A 13 -22.33 29.22 -14.97
N LEU A 14 -23.09 29.43 -13.88
CA LEU A 14 -23.01 28.62 -12.67
C LEU A 14 -23.44 27.15 -12.92
N ILE A 15 -24.51 26.93 -13.68
CA ILE A 15 -25.00 25.60 -14.02
C ILE A 15 -24.02 24.91 -15.01
N GLY A 16 -23.51 25.66 -16.00
CA GLY A 16 -22.52 25.14 -16.96
C GLY A 16 -21.20 24.74 -16.31
N PHE A 17 -20.73 25.51 -15.31
CA PHE A 17 -19.57 25.16 -14.52
C PHE A 17 -19.81 23.91 -13.67
N SER A 18 -20.99 23.75 -13.06
CA SER A 18 -21.33 22.57 -12.24
C SER A 18 -21.42 21.29 -13.06
N LEU A 19 -22.03 21.35 -14.24
CA LEU A 19 -22.16 20.17 -15.15
C LEU A 19 -20.83 19.77 -15.77
N SER A 20 -19.97 20.75 -16.12
CA SER A 20 -18.63 20.49 -16.65
C SER A 20 -17.71 19.82 -15.60
N HIS A 21 -17.83 20.20 -14.33
CA HIS A 21 -17.06 19.58 -13.26
C HIS A 21 -17.55 18.16 -12.94
N ALA A 22 -18.84 17.89 -12.95
CA ALA A 22 -19.40 16.57 -12.70
C ALA A 22 -18.96 15.55 -13.77
N GLY A 23 -19.01 15.94 -15.07
CA GLY A 23 -18.53 15.08 -16.14
C GLY A 23 -17.04 14.78 -16.03
N SER A 24 -16.21 15.80 -15.78
CA SER A 24 -14.76 15.63 -15.63
C SER A 24 -14.38 14.74 -14.44
N TYR A 25 -15.19 14.75 -13.38
CA TYR A 25 -14.98 13.93 -12.19
C TYR A 25 -15.22 12.43 -12.50
N GLU A 26 -16.36 12.11 -13.11
CA GLU A 26 -16.67 10.72 -13.50
C GLU A 26 -15.69 10.19 -14.56
N ASP A 27 -15.34 11.02 -15.54
CA ASP A 27 -14.37 10.72 -16.58
C ASP A 27 -13.00 10.38 -15.97
N PHE A 28 -12.55 11.13 -14.95
CA PHE A 28 -11.27 10.92 -14.29
C PHE A 28 -11.19 9.54 -13.61
N PHE A 29 -12.19 9.18 -12.81
CA PHE A 29 -12.20 7.88 -12.14
C PHE A 29 -12.44 6.71 -13.11
N THR A 30 -13.19 6.93 -14.19
CA THR A 30 -13.37 5.96 -15.25
C THR A 30 -12.05 5.72 -16.00
N ALA A 31 -11.32 6.77 -16.33
CA ALA A 31 -10.00 6.68 -16.96
C ALA A 31 -9.00 5.89 -16.09
N ILE A 32 -9.02 6.08 -14.78
CA ILE A 32 -8.19 5.30 -13.84
C ILE A 32 -8.55 3.81 -13.91
N GLN A 33 -9.85 3.46 -13.94
CA GLN A 33 -10.30 2.07 -13.98
C GLN A 33 -9.91 1.36 -15.28
N HIS A 34 -9.79 2.08 -16.39
CA HIS A 34 -9.42 1.55 -17.70
C HIS A 34 -7.92 1.69 -18.03
N ASP A 35 -7.10 2.15 -17.07
CA ASP A 35 -5.67 2.45 -17.27
C ASP A 35 -5.42 3.42 -18.45
N ASP A 36 -6.34 4.38 -18.64
CA ASP A 36 -6.28 5.41 -19.69
C ASP A 36 -5.45 6.61 -19.23
N ALA A 37 -4.14 6.49 -19.40
CA ALA A 37 -3.17 7.52 -19.02
C ALA A 37 -3.37 8.84 -19.78
N ASP A 38 -3.76 8.79 -21.07
CA ASP A 38 -3.94 9.97 -21.91
C ASP A 38 -5.14 10.81 -21.43
N ALA A 39 -6.24 10.14 -21.08
CA ALA A 39 -7.41 10.81 -20.51
C ALA A 39 -7.06 11.45 -19.15
N VAL A 40 -6.35 10.72 -18.26
CA VAL A 40 -5.89 11.24 -16.96
C VAL A 40 -4.97 12.44 -17.17
N GLN A 41 -3.96 12.34 -18.03
CA GLN A 41 -3.04 13.43 -18.35
C GLN A 41 -3.77 14.68 -18.87
N THR A 42 -4.75 14.49 -19.74
CA THR A 42 -5.56 15.59 -20.29
C THR A 42 -6.35 16.32 -19.20
N LEU A 43 -6.93 15.58 -18.26
CA LEU A 43 -7.69 16.15 -17.15
C LEU A 43 -6.77 16.89 -16.16
N LEU A 44 -5.61 16.33 -15.83
CA LEU A 44 -4.59 16.97 -14.99
C LEU A 44 -4.08 18.27 -15.64
N ALA A 45 -3.83 18.26 -16.95
CA ALA A 45 -3.41 19.47 -17.69
C ALA A 45 -4.47 20.58 -17.71
N ARG A 46 -5.77 20.24 -17.55
CA ARG A 46 -6.89 21.19 -17.39
C ARG A 46 -7.05 21.68 -15.95
N GLY A 47 -6.18 21.25 -15.03
CA GLY A 47 -6.20 21.67 -13.63
C GLY A 47 -7.06 20.78 -12.72
N PHE A 48 -7.41 19.56 -13.13
CA PHE A 48 -8.05 18.60 -12.23
C PHE A 48 -7.08 18.21 -11.11
N ASP A 49 -7.53 18.23 -9.86
CA ASP A 49 -6.68 17.88 -8.72
C ASP A 49 -6.45 16.36 -8.66
N PRO A 50 -5.18 15.87 -8.76
CA PRO A 50 -4.85 14.46 -8.71
C PRO A 50 -5.15 13.80 -7.35
N ASN A 51 -5.47 14.59 -6.32
CA ASN A 51 -5.80 14.10 -4.98
C ASN A 51 -7.30 14.14 -4.67
N THR A 52 -8.14 14.43 -5.67
CA THR A 52 -9.60 14.46 -5.51
C THR A 52 -10.12 13.09 -5.08
N VAL A 53 -10.82 13.05 -3.94
CA VAL A 53 -11.32 11.80 -3.37
C VAL A 53 -12.62 11.36 -4.04
N SER A 54 -12.75 10.08 -4.36
CA SER A 54 -13.98 9.51 -4.93
C SER A 54 -15.15 9.55 -3.94
N PRO A 55 -16.43 9.38 -4.38
CA PRO A 55 -17.57 9.31 -3.48
C PRO A 55 -17.48 8.16 -2.47
N LYS A 56 -16.62 7.16 -2.76
CA LYS A 56 -16.34 6.02 -1.87
C LYS A 56 -15.19 6.27 -0.90
N GLY A 57 -14.57 7.47 -0.96
CA GLY A 57 -13.44 7.81 -0.10
C GLY A 57 -12.08 7.36 -0.64
N ASP A 58 -12.00 6.91 -1.89
CA ASP A 58 -10.74 6.46 -2.48
C ASP A 58 -9.98 7.62 -3.14
N TYR A 59 -8.69 7.72 -2.86
CA TYR A 59 -7.77 8.57 -3.62
C TYR A 59 -7.46 7.96 -4.99
N PRO A 60 -7.21 8.77 -6.03
CA PRO A 60 -6.87 8.31 -7.38
C PRO A 60 -5.72 7.31 -7.40
N LEU A 61 -4.63 7.60 -6.68
CA LEU A 61 -3.46 6.73 -6.60
C LEU A 61 -3.77 5.39 -5.89
N ILE A 62 -4.58 5.38 -4.83
CA ILE A 62 -5.07 4.17 -4.17
C ILE A 62 -5.89 3.32 -5.15
N LEU A 63 -6.81 3.95 -5.89
CA LEU A 63 -7.65 3.26 -6.87
C LEU A 63 -6.79 2.67 -7.99
N ALA A 64 -5.85 3.44 -8.53
CA ALA A 64 -4.95 3.00 -9.58
C ALA A 64 -4.10 1.78 -9.14
N VAL A 65 -3.57 1.78 -7.92
CA VAL A 65 -2.82 0.64 -7.37
C VAL A 65 -3.73 -0.58 -7.16
N ARG A 66 -4.94 -0.39 -6.63
CA ARG A 66 -5.93 -1.48 -6.47
C ARG A 66 -6.31 -2.13 -7.79
N GLN A 67 -6.47 -1.35 -8.86
CA GLN A 67 -6.82 -1.82 -10.20
C GLN A 67 -5.61 -2.33 -10.98
N SER A 68 -4.39 -2.07 -10.50
CA SER A 68 -3.13 -2.32 -11.23
C SER A 68 -3.06 -1.52 -12.54
N SER A 69 -3.57 -0.29 -12.52
CA SER A 69 -3.56 0.66 -13.63
C SER A 69 -2.17 1.31 -13.74
N PHE A 70 -1.21 0.57 -14.27
CA PHE A 70 0.22 0.91 -14.20
C PHE A 70 0.58 2.20 -14.93
N LYS A 71 -0.02 2.45 -16.10
CA LYS A 71 0.20 3.67 -16.86
C LYS A 71 -0.33 4.90 -16.13
N VAL A 72 -1.50 4.75 -15.50
CA VAL A 72 -2.11 5.81 -14.70
C VAL A 72 -1.31 6.07 -13.42
N ILE A 73 -0.78 5.02 -12.75
CA ILE A 73 0.10 5.19 -11.59
C ILE A 73 1.29 6.06 -11.98
N ASP A 74 1.96 5.74 -13.08
CA ASP A 74 3.10 6.50 -13.60
C ASP A 74 2.70 7.94 -13.91
N THR A 75 1.60 8.16 -14.63
CA THR A 75 1.08 9.50 -14.95
C THR A 75 0.77 10.31 -13.70
N LEU A 76 0.15 9.71 -12.69
CA LEU A 76 -0.15 10.39 -11.43
C LEU A 76 1.13 10.77 -10.69
N LEU A 77 2.09 9.85 -10.56
CA LEU A 77 3.34 10.10 -9.83
C LEU A 77 4.28 11.11 -10.54
N HIS A 78 4.19 11.23 -11.86
CA HIS A 78 4.89 12.31 -12.59
C HIS A 78 4.26 13.70 -12.38
N ASN A 79 3.05 13.79 -11.86
CA ASN A 79 2.45 15.07 -11.50
C ASN A 79 2.89 15.50 -10.09
N HIS A 80 3.63 16.60 -9.98
CA HIS A 80 4.18 17.11 -8.72
C HIS A 80 3.15 17.41 -7.63
N ALA A 81 1.86 17.60 -8.00
CA ALA A 81 0.78 17.81 -7.04
C ALA A 81 0.26 16.50 -6.43
N THR A 82 0.61 15.33 -7.00
CA THR A 82 0.17 14.05 -6.48
C THR A 82 0.88 13.73 -5.17
N LYS A 83 0.09 13.36 -4.16
CA LYS A 83 0.61 12.90 -2.88
C LYS A 83 0.78 11.38 -2.94
N ALA A 84 2.04 10.91 -2.89
CA ALA A 84 2.34 9.47 -2.88
C ALA A 84 1.95 8.82 -1.55
N GLU A 85 1.99 9.58 -0.44
CA GLU A 85 1.59 9.12 0.89
C GLU A 85 0.18 9.63 1.23
N VAL A 86 -0.83 8.96 0.65
CA VAL A 86 -2.25 9.12 0.98
C VAL A 86 -2.74 7.88 1.72
N ARG A 87 -3.86 7.99 2.45
CA ARG A 87 -4.37 6.89 3.26
C ARG A 87 -5.85 6.65 3.03
N THR A 88 -6.23 5.38 2.96
CA THR A 88 -7.63 4.96 3.00
C THR A 88 -8.21 5.18 4.41
N ILE A 89 -9.54 5.01 4.54
CA ILE A 89 -10.21 4.99 5.84
C ILE A 89 -9.70 3.86 6.76
N SER A 90 -9.16 2.78 6.17
CA SER A 90 -8.51 1.67 6.88
C SER A 90 -7.02 1.90 7.13
N ASP A 91 -6.53 3.13 6.93
CA ASP A 91 -5.15 3.54 7.12
C ASP A 91 -4.14 2.79 6.20
N GLU A 92 -4.58 2.32 5.03
CA GLU A 92 -3.72 1.69 4.03
C GLU A 92 -3.11 2.76 3.11
N SER A 93 -1.81 2.65 2.83
CA SER A 93 -1.11 3.51 1.86
C SER A 93 -1.00 2.84 0.48
N PRO A 94 -0.71 3.61 -0.60
CA PRO A 94 -0.41 3.03 -1.91
C PRO A 94 0.73 2.01 -1.86
N LEU A 95 1.79 2.29 -1.09
CA LEU A 95 2.93 1.38 -0.93
C LEU A 95 2.54 0.06 -0.25
N MET A 96 1.67 0.10 0.76
CA MET A 96 1.15 -1.12 1.40
C MET A 96 0.37 -1.99 0.41
N LEU A 97 -0.50 -1.39 -0.40
CA LEU A 97 -1.30 -2.11 -1.39
C LEU A 97 -0.45 -2.65 -2.56
N ALA A 98 0.54 -1.88 -3.02
CA ALA A 98 1.49 -2.33 -4.03
C ALA A 98 2.35 -3.49 -3.49
N ALA A 99 2.78 -3.42 -2.24
CA ALA A 99 3.54 -4.47 -1.56
C ALA A 99 2.74 -5.76 -1.41
N LEU A 100 1.44 -5.67 -1.06
CA LEU A 100 0.55 -6.84 -0.97
C LEU A 100 0.38 -7.55 -2.33
N LYS A 101 0.41 -6.78 -3.41
CA LYS A 101 0.24 -7.31 -4.78
C LYS A 101 1.56 -7.75 -5.44
N GLY A 102 2.69 -7.50 -4.83
CA GLY A 102 4.01 -7.82 -5.39
C GLY A 102 4.42 -6.93 -6.58
N HIS A 103 3.89 -5.71 -6.65
CA HIS A 103 4.20 -4.78 -7.73
C HIS A 103 5.53 -4.05 -7.46
N LEU A 104 6.66 -4.75 -7.64
CA LEU A 104 8.00 -4.26 -7.32
C LEU A 104 8.28 -2.87 -7.93
N ALA A 105 8.11 -2.71 -9.24
CA ALA A 105 8.37 -1.43 -9.92
C ALA A 105 7.51 -0.28 -9.36
N VAL A 106 6.25 -0.56 -8.98
CA VAL A 106 5.38 0.44 -8.34
C VAL A 106 5.89 0.78 -6.94
N CYS A 107 6.36 -0.21 -6.17
CA CYS A 107 6.95 0.03 -4.86
C CYS A 107 8.21 0.92 -4.97
N GLU A 108 9.10 0.63 -5.93
CA GLU A 108 10.28 1.44 -6.20
C GLU A 108 9.92 2.89 -6.53
N THR A 109 8.94 3.08 -7.44
CA THR A 109 8.48 4.42 -7.83
C THR A 109 7.83 5.16 -6.66
N LEU A 110 6.97 4.52 -5.88
CA LEU A 110 6.34 5.13 -4.71
C LEU A 110 7.37 5.56 -3.67
N ILE A 111 8.37 4.73 -3.39
CA ILE A 111 9.47 5.05 -2.46
C ILE A 111 10.30 6.22 -2.98
N ALA A 112 10.56 6.29 -4.30
CA ALA A 112 11.25 7.42 -4.93
C ALA A 112 10.46 8.74 -4.84
N HIS A 113 9.14 8.66 -4.61
CA HIS A 113 8.23 9.79 -4.37
C HIS A 113 7.85 9.93 -2.89
N ASP A 114 8.75 9.58 -1.98
CA ASP A 114 8.65 9.78 -0.54
C ASP A 114 7.50 9.01 0.14
N ALA A 115 7.06 7.86 -0.42
CA ALA A 115 6.14 6.97 0.30
C ALA A 115 6.81 6.40 1.57
N ASP A 116 6.06 6.39 2.68
CA ASP A 116 6.58 5.98 3.98
C ASP A 116 6.76 4.46 4.08
N VAL A 117 8.02 4.02 4.16
CA VAL A 117 8.41 2.61 4.32
C VAL A 117 8.12 2.11 5.74
N ASN A 118 8.14 3.02 6.75
CA ASN A 118 8.09 2.69 8.17
C ASN A 118 6.86 3.26 8.89
N LYS A 119 5.72 3.28 8.20
CA LYS A 119 4.46 3.70 8.80
C LYS A 119 4.19 2.99 10.14
N PRO A 120 3.82 3.70 11.21
CA PRO A 120 3.40 3.10 12.48
C PRO A 120 2.17 2.19 12.30
N GLY A 121 2.11 1.10 13.02
CA GLY A 121 1.06 0.11 12.93
C GLY A 121 1.31 -0.85 11.76
N TRP A 122 0.28 -1.12 10.94
CA TRP A 122 0.49 -1.92 9.72
C TRP A 122 1.44 -1.19 8.77
N ALA A 123 2.60 -1.77 8.49
CA ALA A 123 3.63 -1.23 7.61
C ALA A 123 3.72 -2.02 6.29
N PRO A 124 4.31 -1.45 5.22
CA PRO A 124 4.45 -2.13 3.93
C PRO A 124 5.07 -3.53 4.01
N LEU A 125 6.04 -3.75 4.92
CA LEU A 125 6.67 -5.05 5.08
C LEU A 125 5.71 -6.15 5.60
N HIS A 126 4.69 -5.79 6.40
CA HIS A 126 3.63 -6.74 6.78
C HIS A 126 2.85 -7.22 5.55
N TYR A 127 2.53 -6.30 4.63
CA TYR A 127 1.76 -6.56 3.42
C TYR A 127 2.56 -7.40 2.42
N ALA A 128 3.83 -7.06 2.19
CA ALA A 128 4.73 -7.87 1.36
C ALA A 128 4.91 -9.28 1.92
N ALA A 129 5.07 -9.40 3.23
CA ALA A 129 5.19 -10.68 3.93
C ALA A 129 3.91 -11.52 3.84
N THR A 130 2.73 -10.88 3.94
CA THR A 130 1.41 -11.51 3.74
C THR A 130 1.26 -12.06 2.32
N GLY A 131 1.70 -11.30 1.31
CA GLY A 131 1.68 -11.73 -0.10
C GLY A 131 2.78 -12.73 -0.46
N GLY A 132 3.80 -12.87 0.37
CA GLY A 132 4.96 -13.74 0.10
C GLY A 132 5.87 -13.23 -1.01
N HIS A 133 5.87 -11.92 -1.26
CA HIS A 133 6.61 -11.27 -2.36
C HIS A 133 8.04 -10.94 -1.93
N LEU A 134 8.96 -11.89 -2.22
CA LEU A 134 10.35 -11.83 -1.75
C LEU A 134 11.12 -10.62 -2.27
N ASP A 135 10.94 -10.26 -3.52
CA ASP A 135 11.56 -9.10 -4.18
C ASP A 135 11.14 -7.78 -3.53
N VAL A 136 9.84 -7.61 -3.26
CA VAL A 136 9.31 -6.44 -2.55
C VAL A 136 9.80 -6.41 -1.09
N MET A 137 9.80 -7.56 -0.41
CA MET A 137 10.34 -7.65 0.96
C MET A 137 11.82 -7.23 1.00
N GLN A 138 12.61 -7.69 0.04
CA GLN A 138 14.03 -7.35 -0.10
C GLN A 138 14.22 -5.86 -0.32
N LEU A 139 13.47 -5.27 -1.27
CA LEU A 139 13.46 -3.83 -1.52
C LEU A 139 13.15 -3.05 -0.24
N LEU A 140 12.08 -3.42 0.48
CA LEU A 140 11.67 -2.72 1.70
C LEU A 140 12.76 -2.80 2.79
N LEU A 141 13.40 -3.96 2.99
CA LEU A 141 14.49 -4.13 3.93
C LEU A 141 15.73 -3.30 3.53
N GLU A 142 16.10 -3.25 2.24
CA GLU A 142 17.14 -2.37 1.71
C GLU A 142 16.84 -0.89 1.93
N LYS A 143 15.56 -0.52 1.95
CA LYS A 143 15.08 0.83 2.29
C LYS A 143 14.84 1.04 3.78
N ASN A 144 15.44 0.21 4.63
CA ASN A 144 15.42 0.28 6.08
C ASN A 144 14.01 0.08 6.70
N ALA A 145 13.17 -0.78 6.11
CA ALA A 145 11.95 -1.21 6.77
C ALA A 145 12.27 -1.87 8.12
N TYR A 146 11.52 -1.52 9.15
CA TYR A 146 11.67 -2.15 10.46
C TYR A 146 11.24 -3.61 10.38
N ILE A 147 12.22 -4.52 10.48
CA ILE A 147 12.00 -5.96 10.28
C ILE A 147 11.00 -6.56 11.27
N ASP A 148 11.00 -6.05 12.50
CA ASP A 148 10.12 -6.45 13.60
C ASP A 148 9.05 -5.38 13.88
N ALA A 149 8.63 -4.62 12.85
CA ALA A 149 7.55 -3.64 13.00
C ALA A 149 6.33 -4.29 13.65
N ALA A 150 5.73 -3.60 14.63
CA ALA A 150 4.55 -4.08 15.32
C ALA A 150 3.28 -3.45 14.72
N SER A 151 2.36 -4.29 14.23
CA SER A 151 1.00 -3.86 13.86
C SER A 151 0.19 -3.44 15.11
N PRO A 152 -1.01 -2.87 14.98
CA PRO A 152 -1.81 -2.45 16.15
C PRO A 152 -2.09 -3.56 17.17
N ASN A 153 -2.12 -4.82 16.73
CA ASN A 153 -2.24 -5.99 17.62
C ASN A 153 -0.90 -6.63 17.99
N GLY A 154 0.22 -5.96 17.67
CA GLY A 154 1.57 -6.45 17.95
C GLY A 154 2.07 -7.57 17.02
N SER A 155 1.35 -7.89 15.94
CA SER A 155 1.84 -8.88 14.99
C SER A 155 2.99 -8.30 14.17
N THR A 156 4.03 -9.12 13.91
CA THR A 156 5.21 -8.76 13.13
C THR A 156 5.12 -9.25 11.68
N PRO A 157 5.94 -8.73 10.74
CA PRO A 157 6.02 -9.26 9.39
C PRO A 157 6.31 -10.76 9.35
N LEU A 158 7.14 -11.28 10.26
CA LEU A 158 7.40 -12.72 10.37
C LEU A 158 6.15 -13.53 10.73
N MET A 159 5.27 -13.00 11.59
CA MET A 159 3.98 -13.62 11.90
C MET A 159 3.07 -13.63 10.67
N MET A 160 3.06 -12.55 9.88
CA MET A 160 2.27 -12.46 8.65
C MET A 160 2.78 -13.44 7.57
N ALA A 161 4.11 -13.52 7.39
CA ALA A 161 4.71 -14.51 6.49
C ALA A 161 4.38 -15.96 6.91
N ALA A 162 4.41 -16.22 8.21
CA ALA A 162 4.12 -17.56 8.76
C ALA A 162 2.65 -17.99 8.58
N MET A 163 1.71 -17.04 8.61
CA MET A 163 0.27 -17.29 8.52
C MET A 163 -0.24 -17.30 7.08
N TYR A 164 0.17 -16.32 6.28
CA TYR A 164 -0.43 -16.03 4.97
C TYR A 164 0.55 -16.08 3.82
N GLY A 165 1.85 -15.92 4.11
CA GLY A 165 2.91 -15.85 3.10
C GLY A 165 3.43 -17.21 2.69
N THR A 166 4.69 -17.23 2.27
CA THR A 166 5.39 -18.43 1.82
C THR A 166 6.48 -18.86 2.82
N THR A 167 6.89 -20.12 2.76
CA THR A 167 8.04 -20.61 3.56
C THR A 167 9.33 -19.82 3.23
N ASP A 168 9.51 -19.40 1.97
CA ASP A 168 10.66 -18.60 1.57
C ASP A 168 10.59 -17.17 2.15
N ALA A 169 9.40 -16.59 2.31
CA ALA A 169 9.23 -15.32 3.01
C ALA A 169 9.61 -15.43 4.49
N VAL A 170 9.23 -16.52 5.16
CA VAL A 170 9.64 -16.81 6.54
C VAL A 170 11.17 -16.94 6.61
N LYS A 171 11.78 -17.69 5.68
CA LYS A 171 13.23 -17.87 5.60
C LYS A 171 13.95 -16.53 5.41
N LEU A 172 13.50 -15.72 4.44
CA LEU A 172 14.10 -14.40 4.17
C LEU A 172 14.10 -13.52 5.42
N LEU A 173 12.96 -13.41 6.13
CA LEU A 173 12.87 -12.58 7.33
C LEU A 173 13.80 -13.10 8.45
N LEU A 174 13.87 -14.41 8.67
CA LEU A 174 14.76 -15.01 9.67
C LEU A 174 16.24 -14.76 9.34
N GLU A 175 16.65 -14.93 8.09
CA GLU A 175 18.00 -14.66 7.59
C GLU A 175 18.35 -13.17 7.67
N SER A 176 17.36 -12.28 7.47
CA SER A 176 17.50 -10.84 7.62
C SER A 176 17.49 -10.35 9.07
N GLY A 177 17.29 -11.26 10.05
CA GLY A 177 17.44 -10.95 11.47
C GLY A 177 16.15 -10.81 12.27
N ALA A 178 14.96 -11.07 11.69
CA ALA A 178 13.68 -10.99 12.41
C ALA A 178 13.68 -11.83 13.70
N ASP A 179 13.10 -11.31 14.78
CA ASP A 179 13.05 -12.00 16.06
C ASP A 179 11.86 -12.97 16.14
N PRO A 180 12.09 -14.31 16.08
CA PRO A 180 11.02 -15.30 16.12
C PRO A 180 10.37 -15.46 17.50
N SER A 181 10.92 -14.83 18.56
CA SER A 181 10.43 -14.96 19.93
C SER A 181 9.38 -13.91 20.30
N LEU A 182 9.21 -12.89 19.47
CA LEU A 182 8.24 -11.81 19.69
C LEU A 182 6.82 -12.34 19.77
N LYS A 183 6.01 -11.73 20.63
CA LYS A 183 4.63 -12.11 20.87
C LYS A 183 3.70 -10.95 20.56
N ASN A 184 2.62 -11.24 19.87
CA ASN A 184 1.55 -10.27 19.66
C ASN A 184 0.69 -10.08 20.94
N ALA A 185 -0.35 -9.25 20.87
CA ALA A 185 -1.27 -8.99 21.98
C ALA A 185 -2.00 -10.25 22.52
N GLN A 186 -2.14 -11.27 21.68
CA GLN A 186 -2.72 -12.57 22.05
C GLN A 186 -1.67 -13.56 22.59
N ARG A 187 -0.41 -13.08 22.80
CA ARG A 187 0.74 -13.86 23.23
C ARG A 187 1.17 -14.96 22.23
N LEU A 188 0.73 -14.88 20.98
CA LEU A 188 1.12 -15.80 19.92
C LEU A 188 2.43 -15.32 19.28
N THR A 189 3.28 -16.30 18.94
CA THR A 189 4.55 -16.12 18.22
C THR A 189 4.39 -16.54 16.75
N ALA A 190 5.38 -16.25 15.90
CA ALA A 190 5.36 -16.66 14.49
C ALA A 190 5.20 -18.19 14.31
N ILE A 191 5.78 -19.01 15.20
CA ILE A 191 5.63 -20.47 15.14
C ILE A 191 4.19 -20.92 15.44
N ASP A 192 3.46 -20.17 16.29
CA ASP A 192 2.06 -20.47 16.58
C ASP A 192 1.18 -20.18 15.34
N PHE A 193 1.47 -19.10 14.61
CA PHE A 193 0.81 -18.78 13.34
C PHE A 193 1.07 -19.85 12.28
N ALA A 194 2.34 -20.30 12.12
CA ALA A 194 2.69 -21.40 11.18
C ALA A 194 1.95 -22.70 11.50
N ARG A 195 1.80 -23.04 12.80
CA ARG A 195 1.05 -24.22 13.24
C ARG A 195 -0.45 -24.14 12.93
N GLN A 196 -1.05 -22.96 13.06
CA GLN A 196 -2.48 -22.77 12.75
C GLN A 196 -2.81 -23.12 11.30
N VAL A 197 -1.90 -22.88 10.38
CA VAL A 197 -2.06 -23.18 8.95
C VAL A 197 -1.35 -24.46 8.51
N GLN A 198 -0.83 -25.24 9.47
CA GLN A 198 -0.14 -26.52 9.22
C GLN A 198 1.05 -26.39 8.26
N ASN A 199 1.77 -25.25 8.30
CA ASN A 199 2.99 -25.03 7.52
C ASN A 199 4.20 -25.62 8.28
N ASP A 200 4.39 -26.94 8.19
CA ASP A 200 5.44 -27.66 8.91
C ASP A 200 6.85 -27.17 8.52
N ASN A 201 7.06 -26.75 7.29
CA ASN A 201 8.35 -26.19 6.85
C ASN A 201 8.66 -24.87 7.57
N ALA A 202 7.68 -23.95 7.66
CA ALA A 202 7.84 -22.71 8.41
C ALA A 202 8.04 -23.01 9.91
N VAL A 203 7.30 -23.96 10.48
CA VAL A 203 7.50 -24.42 11.88
C VAL A 203 8.94 -24.87 12.11
N ALA A 204 9.48 -25.70 11.22
CA ALA A 204 10.84 -26.21 11.31
C ALA A 204 11.89 -25.09 11.25
N LEU A 205 11.74 -24.15 10.30
CA LEU A 205 12.63 -23.00 10.15
C LEU A 205 12.61 -22.10 11.38
N ILE A 206 11.42 -21.71 11.86
CA ILE A 206 11.27 -20.83 13.03
C ILE A 206 11.83 -21.53 14.29
N ALA A 207 11.53 -22.82 14.49
CA ALA A 207 12.06 -23.58 15.62
C ALA A 207 13.60 -23.69 15.58
N ALA A 208 14.19 -23.83 14.39
CA ALA A 208 15.65 -23.83 14.22
C ALA A 208 16.25 -22.46 14.58
N ALA A 209 15.63 -21.36 14.13
CA ALA A 209 16.06 -19.99 14.45
C ALA A 209 15.98 -19.68 15.96
N ILE A 210 14.91 -20.14 16.64
CA ILE A 210 14.78 -20.02 18.10
C ILE A 210 15.90 -20.77 18.81
N ARG A 211 16.18 -22.03 18.41
CA ARG A 211 17.28 -22.81 19.01
C ARG A 211 18.65 -22.17 18.80
N ALA A 212 18.89 -21.59 17.62
CA ALA A 212 20.17 -20.95 17.31
C ALA A 212 20.44 -19.71 18.16
N ARG A 213 19.39 -19.01 18.61
CA ARG A 213 19.47 -17.82 19.46
C ARG A 213 19.50 -18.14 20.97
N SER A 214 19.10 -19.34 21.36
CA SER A 214 19.18 -19.77 22.75
C SER A 214 20.66 -19.85 23.19
N PRO A 215 21.03 -19.26 24.33
CA PRO A 215 22.40 -19.42 24.87
C PRO A 215 22.73 -20.90 24.96
N LYS A 216 23.84 -21.32 24.35
CA LYS A 216 24.39 -22.65 24.64
C LYS A 216 24.71 -22.69 26.12
N GLY A 217 23.90 -23.45 26.89
CA GLY A 217 24.10 -23.55 28.33
C GLY A 217 25.55 -23.92 28.64
N SER A 218 26.20 -23.07 29.44
CA SER A 218 27.41 -23.48 30.14
C SER A 218 26.98 -24.49 31.19
N TRP A 219 27.32 -25.74 30.96
CA TRP A 219 27.26 -26.83 31.96
C TRP A 219 28.38 -26.65 32.96
#